data_ee9263d56d16fec8fb49e42dac467381
#
_entry.id   ee9263d56d16fec8fb49e42dac467381
#
_cell.length_a   1.000
_cell.length_b   1.000
_cell.length_c   1.000
_cell.angle_alpha   90.00
_cell.angle_beta   90.00
_cell.angle_gamma   90.00
#
_symmetry.space_group_name_H-M   'P 1'
#
loop_
_entity.id
_entity.type
_entity.pdbx_description
1 polymer ?
#
loop_
_entity_poly.entity_id
_entity_poly.type
_entity_poly.pdbx_seq_one_letter_code
_entity_poly.pdbx_strand_id
1 'polypeptide(L)'
;MGFLYTICYDNAQYPFQGKQTMALRYIDLFAGLGGFHLALSKLGHQCVFASELRDDLRKLYKINFPELNEKHLRGDITQVKVEDIPAHDILCGGFPCQPFSQAGKRLGFKDSGRGDLFFKICEIIQYHRPRYIFLENVSNLKGHDNGDTWKVIKRELEELDYFVPDPEILSPHQFGIPQHRKRIYIVAIDTHQVDNPHFEFPEPTREECDITRYIDEDDADYMALKPETRKQLELWQEFIDETVAHGHEIPSFPIWAMEFGADYPIDIAPAFLEDPDILIGRKGKLGRTIPEGNLGDCLAILPKYAQSDKSEKFPLWKIKYIEQNRNFYEENRTWLDKWLKKVKKFENSHLKMEWNCGKNATPTIEDKIIQFRASGIRIKLPNFSPALNLVGTQVPILPWVTLPKETLSEGEPAKGRYMTVREAAKLQGMQDLKFGDDDFRLSQSRCYEALGNAVNVDIVKLIAEKLLHDER
;
A
#
# COMPACT_ATOMS: atom_id res chain seq x y z
N MET A 1 0.97 -56.22 -4.96
CA MET A 1 -0.39 -55.85 -5.31
C MET A 1 -0.64 -54.46 -4.76
N GLY A 2 -0.46 -53.48 -5.62
CA GLY A 2 -0.67 -52.06 -5.27
C GLY A 2 -2.03 -51.65 -5.79
N PHE A 3 -2.82 -51.01 -4.96
CA PHE A 3 -4.09 -50.34 -5.37
C PHE A 3 -3.81 -48.85 -5.55
N LEU A 4 -3.82 -48.42 -6.81
CA LEU A 4 -3.92 -47.01 -7.20
C LEU A 4 -5.40 -46.58 -7.02
N TYR A 5 -5.65 -45.62 -6.18
CA TYR A 5 -6.92 -44.88 -6.16
C TYR A 5 -6.82 -43.70 -7.11
N THR A 6 -7.46 -43.83 -8.27
CA THR A 6 -7.72 -42.76 -9.18
C THR A 6 -9.02 -42.06 -8.70
N ILE A 7 -8.93 -40.84 -8.22
CA ILE A 7 -10.11 -40.02 -7.91
C ILE A 7 -10.56 -39.37 -9.23
N CYS A 8 -11.62 -39.89 -9.80
CA CYS A 8 -12.36 -39.23 -10.88
C CYS A 8 -13.21 -38.09 -10.30
N TYR A 9 -12.91 -36.87 -10.70
CA TYR A 9 -13.84 -35.74 -10.51
C TYR A 9 -14.97 -35.90 -11.53
N ASP A 10 -16.15 -36.22 -11.01
CA ASP A 10 -17.39 -36.24 -11.77
C ASP A 10 -17.84 -34.79 -12.06
N ASN A 11 -17.69 -34.36 -13.32
CA ASN A 11 -18.25 -33.13 -13.83
C ASN A 11 -19.76 -33.27 -13.96
N ALA A 12 -20.48 -33.09 -12.87
CA ALA A 12 -21.94 -32.93 -12.94
C ALA A 12 -22.25 -31.56 -13.56
N GLN A 13 -22.45 -31.55 -14.87
CA GLN A 13 -23.09 -30.45 -15.62
C GLN A 13 -24.53 -30.30 -15.12
N TYR A 14 -24.75 -29.38 -14.18
CA TYR A 14 -26.06 -28.78 -14.01
C TYR A 14 -26.21 -27.68 -15.07
N PRO A 15 -27.22 -27.74 -15.94
CA PRO A 15 -27.53 -26.65 -16.83
C PRO A 15 -28.15 -25.53 -15.99
N PHE A 16 -27.33 -24.56 -15.60
CA PHE A 16 -27.81 -23.28 -15.09
C PHE A 16 -28.53 -22.58 -16.26
N GLN A 17 -29.84 -22.66 -16.32
CA GLN A 17 -30.66 -21.75 -17.12
C GLN A 17 -30.62 -20.38 -16.45
N GLY A 18 -29.49 -19.69 -16.57
CA GLY A 18 -29.35 -18.32 -16.15
C GLY A 18 -30.16 -17.42 -17.08
N LYS A 19 -31.02 -16.59 -16.52
CA LYS A 19 -31.52 -15.39 -17.20
C LYS A 19 -30.32 -14.72 -17.85
N GLN A 20 -30.40 -14.39 -19.13
CA GLN A 20 -29.38 -13.69 -19.88
C GLN A 20 -29.23 -12.28 -19.25
N THR A 21 -28.26 -12.09 -18.38
CA THR A 21 -27.99 -10.80 -17.75
C THR A 21 -27.58 -9.81 -18.83
N MET A 22 -28.26 -8.67 -18.91
CA MET A 22 -27.85 -7.62 -19.84
C MET A 22 -26.47 -7.10 -19.42
N ALA A 23 -25.51 -7.11 -20.36
CA ALA A 23 -24.20 -6.53 -20.12
C ALA A 23 -24.34 -5.02 -19.87
N LEU A 24 -24.05 -4.57 -18.66
CA LEU A 24 -24.05 -3.15 -18.31
C LEU A 24 -22.80 -2.48 -18.91
N ARG A 25 -22.94 -1.19 -19.27
CA ARG A 25 -21.86 -0.35 -19.75
C ARG A 25 -21.28 0.43 -18.58
N TYR A 26 -19.97 0.48 -18.48
CA TYR A 26 -19.30 1.25 -17.42
C TYR A 26 -18.20 2.14 -17.98
N ILE A 27 -17.86 3.16 -17.18
CA ILE A 27 -16.68 3.99 -17.38
C ILE A 27 -15.71 3.81 -16.23
N ASP A 28 -14.38 3.88 -16.51
CA ASP A 28 -13.29 3.74 -15.54
C ASP A 28 -12.49 5.04 -15.47
N LEU A 29 -12.74 5.84 -14.45
CA LEU A 29 -12.06 7.12 -14.23
C LEU A 29 -10.82 6.94 -13.34
N PHE A 30 -9.72 7.64 -13.68
CA PHE A 30 -8.44 7.46 -13.01
C PHE A 30 -7.94 6.02 -13.10
N ALA A 31 -8.11 5.42 -14.27
CA ALA A 31 -8.11 3.99 -14.51
C ALA A 31 -6.81 3.26 -14.13
N GLY A 32 -5.65 3.94 -14.13
CA GLY A 32 -4.37 3.34 -13.75
C GLY A 32 -4.06 2.09 -14.59
N LEU A 33 -3.96 0.95 -13.91
CA LEU A 33 -3.78 -0.37 -14.53
C LEU A 33 -5.09 -1.03 -14.98
N GLY A 34 -6.24 -0.37 -14.84
CA GLY A 34 -7.54 -0.93 -15.21
C GLY A 34 -8.11 -1.94 -14.22
N GLY A 35 -7.96 -1.69 -12.93
CA GLY A 35 -8.45 -2.63 -11.90
C GLY A 35 -9.98 -2.78 -11.92
N PHE A 36 -10.73 -1.69 -12.08
CA PHE A 36 -12.18 -1.74 -12.28
C PHE A 36 -12.52 -2.42 -13.61
N HIS A 37 -11.77 -2.12 -14.69
CA HIS A 37 -11.95 -2.75 -15.98
C HIS A 37 -11.82 -4.28 -15.88
N LEU A 38 -10.73 -4.78 -15.28
CA LEU A 38 -10.53 -6.21 -15.10
C LEU A 38 -11.66 -6.86 -14.28
N ALA A 39 -12.10 -6.21 -13.21
CA ALA A 39 -13.13 -6.76 -12.33
C ALA A 39 -14.50 -6.87 -13.03
N LEU A 40 -14.95 -5.78 -13.66
CA LEU A 40 -16.26 -5.71 -14.29
C LEU A 40 -16.33 -6.51 -15.60
N SER A 41 -15.25 -6.55 -16.38
CA SER A 41 -15.17 -7.41 -17.57
C SER A 41 -15.24 -8.90 -17.22
N LYS A 42 -14.65 -9.34 -16.09
CA LYS A 42 -14.80 -10.71 -15.57
C LYS A 42 -16.25 -11.04 -15.20
N LEU A 43 -17.09 -10.05 -14.94
CA LEU A 43 -18.53 -10.20 -14.69
C LEU A 43 -19.38 -10.07 -15.95
N GLY A 44 -18.77 -9.86 -17.12
CA GLY A 44 -19.45 -9.77 -18.41
C GLY A 44 -19.96 -8.37 -18.76
N HIS A 45 -19.54 -7.32 -18.04
CA HIS A 45 -19.88 -5.93 -18.34
C HIS A 45 -18.90 -5.31 -19.32
N GLN A 46 -19.28 -4.21 -20.00
CA GLN A 46 -18.51 -3.58 -21.07
C GLN A 46 -17.98 -2.21 -20.67
N CYS A 47 -16.66 -2.00 -20.75
CA CYS A 47 -16.05 -0.68 -20.65
C CYS A 47 -16.31 0.14 -21.93
N VAL A 48 -16.91 1.31 -21.78
CA VAL A 48 -17.22 2.20 -22.91
C VAL A 48 -16.37 3.47 -22.91
N PHE A 49 -15.70 3.77 -21.78
CA PHE A 49 -14.83 4.93 -21.65
C PHE A 49 -13.85 4.72 -20.49
N ALA A 50 -12.62 5.22 -20.64
CA ALA A 50 -11.65 5.27 -19.56
C ALA A 50 -10.84 6.58 -19.61
N SER A 51 -10.39 7.06 -18.44
CA SER A 51 -9.47 8.19 -18.36
C SER A 51 -8.30 7.88 -17.44
N GLU A 52 -7.09 8.20 -17.88
CA GLU A 52 -5.85 8.09 -17.10
C GLU A 52 -4.90 9.21 -17.49
N LEU A 53 -4.48 10.02 -16.51
CA LEU A 53 -3.66 11.20 -16.74
C LEU A 53 -2.29 10.86 -17.34
N ARG A 54 -1.68 9.75 -16.89
CA ARG A 54 -0.31 9.36 -17.24
C ARG A 54 -0.24 8.65 -18.58
N ASP A 55 0.59 9.17 -19.48
CA ASP A 55 0.76 8.63 -20.83
C ASP A 55 1.30 7.19 -20.84
N ASP A 56 2.27 6.88 -19.97
CA ASP A 56 2.84 5.53 -19.86
C ASP A 56 1.78 4.49 -19.44
N LEU A 57 0.86 4.85 -18.53
CA LEU A 57 -0.24 3.98 -18.13
C LEU A 57 -1.32 3.88 -19.21
N ARG A 58 -1.62 4.95 -19.96
CA ARG A 58 -2.53 4.86 -21.13
C ARG A 58 -2.00 3.93 -22.20
N LYS A 59 -0.69 3.96 -22.49
CA LYS A 59 -0.06 3.01 -23.43
C LYS A 59 -0.23 1.58 -22.95
N LEU A 60 0.03 1.34 -21.67
CA LEU A 60 -0.16 0.01 -21.07
C LEU A 60 -1.63 -0.42 -21.09
N TYR A 61 -2.56 0.50 -20.84
CA TYR A 61 -3.99 0.25 -20.88
C TYR A 61 -4.44 -0.25 -22.27
N LYS A 62 -3.97 0.38 -23.34
CA LYS A 62 -4.25 -0.07 -24.72
C LYS A 62 -3.74 -1.49 -25.01
N ILE A 63 -2.55 -1.84 -24.49
CA ILE A 63 -1.97 -3.19 -24.65
C ILE A 63 -2.87 -4.25 -23.98
N ASN A 64 -3.48 -3.91 -22.84
CA ASN A 64 -4.28 -4.83 -22.06
C ASN A 64 -5.76 -4.85 -22.45
N PHE A 65 -6.29 -3.75 -22.97
CA PHE A 65 -7.71 -3.56 -23.29
C PHE A 65 -7.87 -3.03 -24.73
N PRO A 66 -7.45 -3.81 -25.75
CA PRO A 66 -7.49 -3.37 -27.15
C PRO A 66 -8.92 -3.20 -27.69
N GLU A 67 -9.94 -3.77 -27.00
CA GLU A 67 -11.35 -3.63 -27.34
C GLU A 67 -11.90 -2.22 -27.08
N LEU A 68 -11.29 -1.45 -26.17
CA LEU A 68 -11.71 -0.07 -25.92
C LEU A 68 -11.26 0.84 -27.07
N ASN A 69 -12.24 1.52 -27.68
CA ASN A 69 -11.95 2.48 -28.73
C ASN A 69 -11.00 3.58 -28.24
N GLU A 70 -9.93 3.84 -29.02
CA GLU A 70 -8.91 4.84 -28.67
C GLU A 70 -9.49 6.24 -28.40
N LYS A 71 -10.59 6.62 -29.07
CA LYS A 71 -11.27 7.89 -28.84
C LYS A 71 -11.88 7.98 -27.45
N HIS A 72 -12.13 6.85 -26.81
CA HIS A 72 -12.73 6.73 -25.49
C HIS A 72 -11.69 6.48 -24.37
N LEU A 73 -10.41 6.36 -24.70
CA LEU A 73 -9.32 6.39 -23.72
C LEU A 73 -8.71 7.80 -23.67
N ARG A 74 -9.08 8.56 -22.64
CA ARG A 74 -8.70 9.98 -22.53
C ARG A 74 -7.62 10.19 -21.46
N GLY A 75 -6.99 11.36 -21.52
CA GLY A 75 -5.98 11.79 -20.55
C GLY A 75 -6.60 12.41 -19.31
N ASP A 76 -6.38 13.72 -19.13
CA ASP A 76 -6.92 14.49 -18.03
C ASP A 76 -8.45 14.61 -18.15
N ILE A 77 -9.16 13.99 -17.20
CA ILE A 77 -10.64 14.01 -17.17
C ILE A 77 -11.21 15.42 -17.00
N THR A 78 -10.47 16.36 -16.42
CA THR A 78 -10.92 17.74 -16.26
C THR A 78 -11.02 18.48 -17.59
N GLN A 79 -10.32 18.01 -18.62
CA GLN A 79 -10.32 18.56 -19.98
C GLN A 79 -11.35 17.87 -20.89
N VAL A 80 -12.03 16.84 -20.40
CA VAL A 80 -13.06 16.12 -21.16
C VAL A 80 -14.41 16.79 -20.92
N LYS A 81 -15.11 17.14 -22.02
CA LYS A 81 -16.49 17.60 -21.92
C LYS A 81 -17.38 16.42 -21.57
N VAL A 82 -18.36 16.64 -20.69
CA VAL A 82 -19.23 15.56 -20.23
C VAL A 82 -20.04 14.95 -21.39
N GLU A 83 -20.36 15.75 -22.40
CA GLU A 83 -21.10 15.31 -23.60
C GLU A 83 -20.27 14.35 -24.48
N ASP A 84 -18.93 14.39 -24.38
CA ASP A 84 -18.04 13.51 -25.13
C ASP A 84 -17.90 12.11 -24.47
N ILE A 85 -18.43 11.92 -23.28
CA ILE A 85 -18.44 10.65 -22.56
C ILE A 85 -19.66 9.83 -23.01
N PRO A 86 -19.50 8.56 -23.42
CA PRO A 86 -20.64 7.73 -23.79
C PRO A 86 -21.61 7.50 -22.64
N ALA A 87 -22.90 7.32 -22.96
CA ALA A 87 -23.89 6.90 -21.97
C ALA A 87 -23.47 5.56 -21.33
N HIS A 88 -23.62 5.45 -20.02
CA HIS A 88 -23.16 4.30 -19.23
C HIS A 88 -24.07 4.06 -18.03
N ASP A 89 -24.05 2.84 -17.54
CA ASP A 89 -24.88 2.37 -16.42
C ASP A 89 -24.11 2.44 -15.09
N ILE A 90 -22.77 2.31 -15.14
CA ILE A 90 -21.90 2.31 -13.96
C ILE A 90 -20.78 3.34 -14.14
N LEU A 91 -20.55 4.18 -13.15
CA LEU A 91 -19.39 5.03 -13.05
C LEU A 91 -18.44 4.48 -11.99
N CYS A 92 -17.20 4.12 -12.42
CA CYS A 92 -16.14 3.66 -11.52
C CYS A 92 -15.01 4.69 -11.45
N GLY A 93 -14.34 4.78 -10.29
CA GLY A 93 -13.16 5.61 -10.17
C GLY A 93 -12.39 5.47 -8.86
N GLY A 94 -11.07 5.32 -9.00
CA GLY A 94 -10.10 5.41 -7.90
C GLY A 94 -9.49 6.80 -7.84
N PHE A 95 -10.25 7.80 -7.38
CA PHE A 95 -9.81 9.19 -7.42
C PHE A 95 -8.76 9.51 -6.36
N PRO A 96 -7.77 10.42 -6.64
CA PRO A 96 -6.77 10.79 -5.66
C PRO A 96 -7.38 11.56 -4.48
N CYS A 97 -6.91 11.23 -3.25
CA CYS A 97 -7.30 11.95 -2.04
C CYS A 97 -6.62 13.32 -2.03
N GLN A 98 -7.34 14.35 -2.43
CA GLN A 98 -6.91 15.74 -2.31
C GLN A 98 -7.81 16.45 -1.31
N PRO A 99 -7.27 17.38 -0.47
CA PRO A 99 -8.11 18.18 0.40
C PRO A 99 -9.04 19.04 -0.45
N PHE A 100 -10.33 19.01 -0.13
CA PHE A 100 -11.30 19.90 -0.76
C PHE A 100 -10.89 21.35 -0.48
N SER A 101 -10.71 22.17 -1.52
CA SER A 101 -10.39 23.57 -1.32
C SER A 101 -11.52 24.26 -0.56
N GLN A 102 -11.18 25.17 0.38
CA GLN A 102 -12.19 25.93 1.13
C GLN A 102 -13.12 26.76 0.22
N ALA A 103 -12.68 27.06 -1.00
CA ALA A 103 -13.48 27.75 -2.02
C ALA A 103 -14.64 26.87 -2.55
N GLY A 104 -14.46 25.55 -2.65
CA GLY A 104 -15.54 24.61 -3.02
C GLY A 104 -16.63 24.49 -1.96
N LYS A 105 -16.34 24.79 -0.69
CA LYS A 105 -17.33 24.75 0.40
C LYS A 105 -18.43 25.85 0.31
N ARG A 106 -18.28 26.87 -0.55
CA ARG A 106 -19.18 28.05 -0.57
C ARG A 106 -19.86 28.37 -1.90
N LEU A 107 -19.47 27.79 -2.99
CA LEU A 107 -19.83 28.30 -4.32
C LEU A 107 -20.35 27.21 -5.24
N GLY A 108 -21.25 26.37 -4.93
CA GLY A 108 -21.91 25.48 -5.89
C GLY A 108 -21.17 25.31 -7.26
N PHE A 109 -21.53 24.38 -8.07
CA PHE A 109 -20.90 23.98 -9.35
C PHE A 109 -20.43 25.08 -10.33
N LYS A 110 -20.69 26.38 -10.04
CA LYS A 110 -20.55 27.46 -11.04
C LYS A 110 -19.21 28.24 -11.01
N ASP A 111 -18.37 28.13 -9.95
CA ASP A 111 -17.22 29.03 -9.81
C ASP A 111 -15.89 28.38 -9.33
N SER A 112 -15.70 27.07 -9.42
CA SER A 112 -14.42 26.44 -9.09
C SER A 112 -13.45 26.49 -10.26
N GLY A 113 -12.76 27.58 -10.42
CA GLY A 113 -11.58 27.67 -11.29
C GLY A 113 -10.42 26.88 -10.72
N ARG A 114 -10.38 25.60 -10.95
CA ARG A 114 -9.41 24.48 -10.79
C ARG A 114 -10.00 23.35 -9.95
N GLY A 115 -10.52 22.42 -10.68
CA GLY A 115 -11.24 21.24 -10.34
C GLY A 115 -10.70 20.38 -9.21
N ASP A 116 -11.44 20.30 -8.16
CA ASP A 116 -11.44 19.15 -7.31
C ASP A 116 -11.98 17.97 -8.15
N LEU A 117 -11.19 16.92 -8.30
CA LEU A 117 -11.51 15.78 -9.18
C LEU A 117 -12.82 15.08 -8.78
N PHE A 118 -13.20 15.15 -7.51
CA PHE A 118 -14.49 14.63 -7.06
C PHE A 118 -15.67 15.45 -7.63
N PHE A 119 -15.57 16.78 -7.72
CA PHE A 119 -16.63 17.60 -8.33
C PHE A 119 -16.73 17.35 -9.85
N LYS A 120 -15.63 17.01 -10.52
CA LYS A 120 -15.70 16.53 -11.91
C LYS A 120 -16.46 15.21 -12.04
N ILE A 121 -16.31 14.31 -11.07
CA ILE A 121 -17.14 13.10 -11.00
C ILE A 121 -18.62 13.49 -10.84
N CYS A 122 -18.95 14.42 -9.93
CA CYS A 122 -20.33 14.89 -9.73
C CYS A 122 -20.93 15.53 -11.00
N GLU A 123 -20.13 16.30 -11.77
CA GLU A 123 -20.55 16.86 -13.06
C GLU A 123 -20.94 15.77 -14.08
N ILE A 124 -20.13 14.69 -14.16
CA ILE A 124 -20.42 13.55 -15.02
C ILE A 124 -21.68 12.81 -14.55
N ILE A 125 -21.83 12.60 -13.23
CA ILE A 125 -23.02 11.97 -12.64
C ILE A 125 -24.29 12.79 -12.94
N GLN A 126 -24.21 14.10 -12.78
CA GLN A 126 -25.34 14.99 -13.04
C GLN A 126 -25.81 14.92 -14.50
N TYR A 127 -24.88 14.83 -15.45
CA TYR A 127 -25.19 14.81 -16.88
C TYR A 127 -25.69 13.44 -17.36
N HIS A 128 -24.98 12.36 -16.98
CA HIS A 128 -25.23 11.01 -17.51
C HIS A 128 -26.20 10.19 -16.66
N ARG A 129 -26.30 10.50 -15.38
CA ARG A 129 -27.12 9.81 -14.39
C ARG A 129 -26.96 8.28 -14.44
N PRO A 130 -25.72 7.77 -14.21
CA PRO A 130 -25.47 6.33 -14.18
C PRO A 130 -26.27 5.67 -13.06
N ARG A 131 -26.77 4.45 -13.28
CA ARG A 131 -27.54 3.69 -12.30
C ARG A 131 -26.74 3.40 -11.04
N TYR A 132 -25.45 3.12 -11.18
CA TYR A 132 -24.53 2.76 -10.11
C TYR A 132 -23.27 3.61 -10.11
N ILE A 133 -22.81 3.97 -8.93
CA ILE A 133 -21.52 4.65 -8.71
C ILE A 133 -20.68 3.75 -7.83
N PHE A 134 -19.42 3.53 -8.20
CA PHE A 134 -18.50 2.71 -7.47
C PHE A 134 -17.11 3.39 -7.37
N LEU A 135 -16.79 3.96 -6.21
CA LEU A 135 -15.57 4.71 -5.99
C LEU A 135 -14.67 4.03 -4.97
N GLU A 136 -13.35 4.20 -5.12
CA GLU A 136 -12.34 3.71 -4.19
C GLU A 136 -11.41 4.86 -3.77
N ASN A 137 -10.90 4.78 -2.52
CA ASN A 137 -9.88 5.70 -2.04
C ASN A 137 -9.07 5.08 -0.90
N VAL A 138 -8.05 5.81 -0.42
CA VAL A 138 -7.29 5.42 0.77
C VAL A 138 -8.18 5.43 2.02
N SER A 139 -7.96 4.49 2.94
CA SER A 139 -8.79 4.33 4.15
C SER A 139 -8.85 5.57 5.04
N ASN A 140 -7.83 6.45 4.97
CA ASN A 140 -7.79 7.68 5.74
C ASN A 140 -8.84 8.71 5.30
N LEU A 141 -9.47 8.57 4.13
CA LEU A 141 -10.49 9.49 3.64
C LEU A 141 -11.66 9.62 4.60
N LYS A 142 -12.08 8.53 5.26
CA LYS A 142 -13.18 8.53 6.24
C LYS A 142 -12.92 9.45 7.44
N GLY A 143 -11.65 9.51 7.89
CA GLY A 143 -11.22 10.35 9.02
C GLY A 143 -10.57 11.68 8.60
N HIS A 144 -10.36 11.90 7.32
CA HIS A 144 -9.71 13.09 6.81
C HIS A 144 -10.50 14.35 7.16
N ASP A 145 -9.78 15.39 7.62
CA ASP A 145 -10.37 16.67 8.07
C ASP A 145 -11.51 16.46 9.10
N ASN A 146 -11.23 15.62 10.14
CA ASN A 146 -12.19 15.23 11.18
C ASN A 146 -13.50 14.60 10.64
N GLY A 147 -13.42 13.93 9.48
CA GLY A 147 -14.55 13.29 8.82
C GLY A 147 -15.34 14.21 7.88
N ASP A 148 -14.98 15.48 7.76
CA ASP A 148 -15.70 16.42 6.92
C ASP A 148 -15.59 16.06 5.43
N THR A 149 -14.46 15.50 4.99
CA THR A 149 -14.28 15.02 3.61
C THR A 149 -15.36 14.01 3.23
N TRP A 150 -15.60 12.99 4.06
CA TRP A 150 -16.64 12.00 3.81
C TRP A 150 -18.04 12.62 3.81
N LYS A 151 -18.34 13.49 4.76
CA LYS A 151 -19.64 14.16 4.84
C LYS A 151 -19.96 14.98 3.56
N VAL A 152 -18.94 15.64 2.98
CA VAL A 152 -19.10 16.35 1.71
C VAL A 152 -19.42 15.37 0.58
N ILE A 153 -18.64 14.28 0.43
CA ILE A 153 -18.88 13.29 -0.62
C ILE A 153 -20.29 12.72 -0.52
N LYS A 154 -20.71 12.30 0.68
CA LYS A 154 -22.04 11.73 0.91
C LYS A 154 -23.14 12.74 0.53
N ARG A 155 -23.05 13.94 1.05
CA ARG A 155 -24.04 14.99 0.77
C ARG A 155 -24.17 15.30 -0.72
N GLU A 156 -23.06 15.51 -1.44
CA GLU A 156 -23.10 15.82 -2.89
C GLU A 156 -23.76 14.69 -3.70
N LEU A 157 -23.53 13.44 -3.34
CA LEU A 157 -24.20 12.29 -3.99
C LEU A 157 -25.68 12.20 -3.61
N GLU A 158 -26.04 12.47 -2.36
CA GLU A 158 -27.45 12.51 -1.90
C GLU A 158 -28.22 13.68 -2.54
N GLU A 159 -27.59 14.85 -2.73
CA GLU A 159 -28.16 16.02 -3.43
C GLU A 159 -28.41 15.74 -4.93
N LEU A 160 -27.75 14.72 -5.50
CA LEU A 160 -27.97 14.20 -6.85
C LEU A 160 -29.01 13.06 -6.89
N ASP A 161 -29.76 12.85 -5.80
CA ASP A 161 -30.78 11.80 -5.62
C ASP A 161 -30.24 10.36 -5.67
N TYR A 162 -29.04 10.13 -5.14
CA TYR A 162 -28.49 8.78 -4.96
C TYR A 162 -28.69 8.27 -3.54
N PHE A 163 -29.05 7.01 -3.39
CA PHE A 163 -28.92 6.28 -2.13
C PHE A 163 -27.45 6.00 -1.87
N VAL A 164 -26.93 6.45 -0.72
CA VAL A 164 -25.51 6.31 -0.36
C VAL A 164 -25.39 5.61 0.99
N PRO A 165 -25.15 4.28 1.01
CA PRO A 165 -24.87 3.55 2.24
C PRO A 165 -23.58 4.01 2.87
N ASP A 166 -23.38 3.68 4.16
CA ASP A 166 -22.10 3.99 4.82
C ASP A 166 -20.96 3.23 4.13
N PRO A 167 -19.81 3.88 3.89
CA PRO A 167 -18.70 3.29 3.18
C PRO A 167 -17.98 2.28 4.06
N GLU A 168 -17.45 1.22 3.45
CA GLU A 168 -16.72 0.20 4.17
C GLU A 168 -15.22 0.26 3.88
N ILE A 169 -14.41 -0.06 4.90
CA ILE A 169 -12.95 -0.17 4.77
C ILE A 169 -12.58 -1.65 4.70
N LEU A 170 -12.32 -2.12 3.49
CA LEU A 170 -11.96 -3.51 3.24
C LEU A 170 -10.48 -3.66 2.92
N SER A 171 -9.97 -4.86 3.15
CA SER A 171 -8.59 -5.23 2.84
C SER A 171 -8.53 -6.67 2.34
N PRO A 172 -7.74 -6.98 1.28
CA PRO A 172 -7.67 -8.29 0.66
C PRO A 172 -7.46 -9.46 1.64
N HIS A 173 -6.65 -9.25 2.70
CA HIS A 173 -6.39 -10.30 3.69
C HIS A 173 -7.62 -10.74 4.49
N GLN A 174 -8.70 -9.96 4.48
CA GLN A 174 -9.98 -10.35 5.10
C GLN A 174 -10.74 -11.38 4.25
N PHE A 175 -10.32 -11.59 3.01
CA PHE A 175 -10.92 -12.46 2.00
C PHE A 175 -9.94 -13.53 1.48
N GLY A 176 -8.96 -13.95 2.31
CA GLY A 176 -8.00 -14.99 1.96
C GLY A 176 -6.88 -14.56 1.00
N ILE A 177 -6.86 -13.31 0.53
CA ILE A 177 -5.80 -12.79 -0.34
C ILE A 177 -4.67 -12.24 0.52
N PRO A 178 -3.42 -12.74 0.43
CA PRO A 178 -2.36 -12.43 1.39
C PRO A 178 -1.74 -11.04 1.19
N GLN A 179 -2.58 -9.98 1.23
CA GLN A 179 -2.14 -8.60 1.16
C GLN A 179 -2.87 -7.71 2.16
N HIS A 180 -2.13 -7.02 3.02
CA HIS A 180 -2.69 -6.01 3.91
C HIS A 180 -2.74 -4.65 3.19
N ARG A 181 -3.91 -4.32 2.60
CA ARG A 181 -4.16 -3.11 1.82
C ARG A 181 -5.54 -2.55 2.14
N LYS A 182 -5.65 -1.74 3.18
CA LYS A 182 -6.92 -1.09 3.56
C LYS A 182 -7.30 -0.01 2.55
N ARG A 183 -8.53 -0.11 2.02
CA ARG A 183 -9.13 0.89 1.14
C ARG A 183 -10.58 1.14 1.55
N ILE A 184 -11.03 2.39 1.39
CA ILE A 184 -12.44 2.72 1.54
C ILE A 184 -13.12 2.54 0.19
N TYR A 185 -14.26 1.87 0.22
CA TYR A 185 -15.12 1.68 -0.94
C TYR A 185 -16.43 2.41 -0.70
N ILE A 186 -16.85 3.16 -1.73
CA ILE A 186 -18.07 3.97 -1.72
C ILE A 186 -18.92 3.50 -2.88
N VAL A 187 -20.17 3.14 -2.61
CA VAL A 187 -21.17 2.84 -3.64
C VAL A 187 -22.32 3.81 -3.52
N ALA A 188 -22.98 4.10 -4.65
CA ALA A 188 -24.21 4.82 -4.64
C ALA A 188 -25.15 4.28 -5.75
N ILE A 189 -26.46 4.34 -5.52
CA ILE A 189 -27.49 3.77 -6.38
C ILE A 189 -28.51 4.86 -6.69
N ASP A 190 -28.82 5.08 -7.98
CA ASP A 190 -29.78 6.06 -8.43
C ASP A 190 -31.21 5.71 -7.98
N THR A 191 -31.80 6.55 -7.14
CA THR A 191 -33.16 6.33 -6.59
C THR A 191 -34.29 6.48 -7.64
N HIS A 192 -33.99 7.07 -8.82
CA HIS A 192 -34.95 7.19 -9.91
C HIS A 192 -34.95 5.99 -10.85
N GLN A 193 -33.88 5.19 -10.85
CA GLN A 193 -33.76 4.02 -11.73
C GLN A 193 -33.88 2.68 -10.99
N VAL A 194 -33.67 2.69 -9.65
CA VAL A 194 -33.80 1.49 -8.80
C VAL A 194 -34.79 1.76 -7.69
N ASP A 195 -35.89 1.00 -7.66
CA ASP A 195 -36.89 1.11 -6.61
C ASP A 195 -36.38 0.53 -5.29
N ASN A 196 -36.53 1.30 -4.19
CA ASN A 196 -36.10 0.92 -2.84
C ASN A 196 -34.64 0.39 -2.78
N PRO A 197 -33.65 1.19 -3.19
CA PRO A 197 -32.28 0.73 -3.27
C PRO A 197 -31.75 0.28 -1.89
N HIS A 198 -31.10 -0.88 -1.88
CA HIS A 198 -30.46 -1.45 -0.72
C HIS A 198 -29.10 -2.02 -1.10
N PHE A 199 -28.12 -1.89 -0.22
CA PHE A 199 -26.79 -2.45 -0.47
C PHE A 199 -26.08 -2.77 0.84
N GLU A 200 -25.45 -3.95 0.90
CA GLU A 200 -24.57 -4.38 1.98
C GLU A 200 -23.25 -4.87 1.40
N PHE A 201 -22.16 -4.34 1.96
CA PHE A 201 -20.81 -4.78 1.57
C PHE A 201 -20.58 -6.27 1.87
N PRO A 202 -19.66 -6.95 1.14
CA PRO A 202 -19.34 -8.34 1.41
C PRO A 202 -18.69 -8.49 2.79
N GLU A 203 -19.12 -9.52 3.53
CA GLU A 203 -18.56 -9.86 4.83
C GLU A 203 -17.20 -10.57 4.68
N PRO A 204 -16.25 -10.30 5.58
CA PRO A 204 -14.96 -11.00 5.60
C PRO A 204 -15.11 -12.51 5.74
N THR A 205 -14.44 -13.30 4.89
CA THR A 205 -14.48 -14.77 4.91
C THR A 205 -13.69 -15.38 6.05
N ARG A 206 -12.72 -14.64 6.63
CA ARG A 206 -11.78 -15.11 7.67
C ARG A 206 -10.90 -16.28 7.22
N GLU A 207 -10.73 -16.48 5.93
CA GLU A 207 -9.80 -17.47 5.40
C GLU A 207 -8.36 -17.13 5.78
N GLU A 208 -7.57 -18.17 6.07
CA GLU A 208 -6.16 -18.00 6.38
C GLU A 208 -5.39 -17.56 5.12
N CYS A 209 -4.57 -16.52 5.29
CA CYS A 209 -3.71 -16.04 4.24
C CYS A 209 -2.37 -16.77 4.25
N ASP A 210 -1.94 -17.21 3.07
CA ASP A 210 -0.63 -17.82 2.85
C ASP A 210 0.02 -17.18 1.62
N ILE A 211 1.06 -16.37 1.83
CA ILE A 211 1.74 -15.68 0.74
C ILE A 211 2.52 -16.65 -0.14
N THR A 212 2.91 -17.82 0.36
CA THR A 212 3.74 -18.77 -0.40
C THR A 212 3.05 -19.25 -1.67
N ARG A 213 1.71 -19.29 -1.67
CA ARG A 213 0.89 -19.62 -2.86
C ARG A 213 0.97 -18.58 -3.99
N TYR A 214 1.47 -17.38 -3.68
CA TYR A 214 1.60 -16.27 -4.62
C TYR A 214 3.05 -16.09 -5.11
N ILE A 215 4.00 -16.80 -4.47
CA ILE A 215 5.41 -16.77 -4.84
C ILE A 215 5.66 -17.70 -6.03
N ASP A 216 6.46 -17.21 -6.96
CA ASP A 216 6.88 -17.93 -8.16
C ASP A 216 8.40 -18.03 -8.13
N GLU A 217 8.90 -19.21 -7.72
CA GLU A 217 10.34 -19.43 -7.56
C GLU A 217 11.08 -19.48 -8.92
N ASP A 218 10.34 -19.76 -10.00
CA ASP A 218 10.89 -19.86 -11.36
C ASP A 218 10.78 -18.53 -12.14
N ASP A 219 10.25 -17.44 -11.53
CA ASP A 219 10.14 -16.14 -12.19
C ASP A 219 11.54 -15.58 -12.49
N ALA A 220 11.90 -15.54 -13.77
CA ALA A 220 13.19 -15.07 -14.23
C ALA A 220 13.37 -13.52 -14.10
N ASP A 221 12.29 -12.76 -13.98
CA ASP A 221 12.31 -11.29 -13.85
C ASP A 221 12.52 -10.81 -12.40
N TYR A 222 13.20 -11.60 -11.57
CA TYR A 222 13.48 -11.23 -10.18
C TYR A 222 14.61 -10.22 -10.03
N MET A 223 14.62 -9.47 -8.93
CA MET A 223 15.74 -8.63 -8.48
C MET A 223 16.44 -9.29 -7.30
N ALA A 224 17.70 -9.66 -7.47
CA ALA A 224 18.55 -10.13 -6.38
C ALA A 224 18.80 -9.02 -5.35
N LEU A 225 19.07 -9.40 -4.11
CA LEU A 225 19.42 -8.45 -3.07
C LEU A 225 20.80 -7.85 -3.33
N LYS A 226 20.91 -6.53 -3.24
CA LYS A 226 22.20 -5.84 -3.30
C LYS A 226 23.10 -6.26 -2.12
N PRO A 227 24.45 -6.31 -2.31
CA PRO A 227 25.38 -6.69 -1.24
C PRO A 227 25.19 -5.85 0.04
N GLU A 228 24.93 -4.53 -0.09
CA GLU A 228 24.71 -3.66 1.06
C GLU A 228 23.43 -4.03 1.82
N THR A 229 22.36 -4.39 1.10
CA THR A 229 21.10 -4.83 1.71
C THR A 229 21.30 -6.14 2.46
N ARG A 230 22.01 -7.12 1.88
CA ARG A 230 22.36 -8.38 2.55
C ARG A 230 23.13 -8.14 3.83
N LYS A 231 24.19 -7.32 3.76
CA LYS A 231 24.99 -6.97 4.93
C LYS A 231 24.17 -6.31 6.04
N GLN A 232 23.21 -5.48 5.69
CA GLN A 232 22.31 -4.87 6.67
C GLN A 232 21.40 -5.91 7.32
N LEU A 233 20.88 -6.87 6.56
CA LEU A 233 20.07 -7.97 7.08
C LEU A 233 20.88 -8.89 7.99
N GLU A 234 22.09 -9.26 7.60
CA GLU A 234 23.02 -10.07 8.42
C GLU A 234 23.29 -9.41 9.76
N LEU A 235 23.53 -8.09 9.78
CA LEU A 235 23.77 -7.36 11.03
C LEU A 235 22.51 -7.25 11.91
N TRP A 236 21.33 -7.18 11.33
CA TRP A 236 20.08 -7.25 12.10
C TRP A 236 19.78 -8.68 12.57
N GLN A 237 20.16 -9.71 11.81
CA GLN A 237 20.10 -11.09 12.31
C GLN A 237 21.07 -11.27 13.50
N GLU A 238 22.31 -10.79 13.40
CA GLU A 238 23.26 -10.79 14.52
C GLU A 238 22.68 -10.11 15.77
N PHE A 239 21.97 -8.97 15.60
CA PHE A 239 21.28 -8.31 16.72
C PHE A 239 20.23 -9.22 17.37
N ILE A 240 19.46 -9.95 16.56
CA ILE A 240 18.45 -10.88 17.04
C ILE A 240 19.10 -12.04 17.79
N ASP A 241 20.13 -12.63 17.21
CA ASP A 241 20.86 -13.79 17.77
C ASP A 241 21.49 -13.44 19.12
N GLU A 242 22.18 -12.29 19.21
CA GLU A 242 22.77 -11.82 20.46
C GLU A 242 21.71 -11.49 21.51
N THR A 243 20.58 -10.92 21.12
CA THR A 243 19.47 -10.65 22.04
C THR A 243 18.99 -11.93 22.70
N VAL A 244 18.76 -12.99 21.91
CA VAL A 244 18.29 -14.29 22.38
C VAL A 244 19.37 -15.02 23.16
N ALA A 245 20.64 -14.97 22.72
CA ALA A 245 21.77 -15.62 23.41
C ALA A 245 21.99 -15.05 24.81
N HIS A 246 21.64 -13.80 25.04
CA HIS A 246 21.70 -13.15 26.37
C HIS A 246 20.40 -13.32 27.19
N GLY A 247 19.47 -14.17 26.74
CA GLY A 247 18.24 -14.52 27.48
C GLY A 247 17.12 -13.48 27.39
N HIS A 248 17.19 -12.56 26.44
CA HIS A 248 16.15 -11.55 26.24
C HIS A 248 15.19 -11.96 25.11
N GLU A 249 13.92 -11.54 25.24
CA GLU A 249 12.97 -11.54 24.12
C GLU A 249 13.33 -10.42 23.14
N ILE A 250 13.08 -10.64 21.83
CA ILE A 250 13.19 -9.57 20.85
C ILE A 250 12.20 -8.45 21.21
N PRO A 251 12.65 -7.18 21.32
CA PRO A 251 11.80 -6.08 21.76
C PRO A 251 10.54 -5.94 20.91
N SER A 252 9.38 -5.81 21.56
CA SER A 252 8.09 -5.56 20.89
C SER A 252 7.87 -4.08 20.53
N PHE A 253 8.73 -3.19 21.02
CA PHE A 253 8.76 -1.79 20.63
C PHE A 253 9.71 -1.56 19.46
N PRO A 254 9.53 -0.50 18.66
CA PRO A 254 10.46 -0.17 17.57
C PRO A 254 11.88 0.08 18.08
N ILE A 255 12.83 -0.70 17.58
CA ILE A 255 14.25 -0.53 17.91
C ILE A 255 14.79 0.67 17.15
N TRP A 256 15.34 1.61 17.90
CA TRP A 256 15.99 2.82 17.41
C TRP A 256 17.46 2.84 17.82
N ALA A 257 18.29 2.11 17.06
CA ALA A 257 19.71 1.98 17.38
C ALA A 257 20.45 3.33 17.45
N MET A 258 19.91 4.39 16.86
CA MET A 258 20.45 5.73 16.98
C MET A 258 20.39 6.28 18.42
N GLU A 259 19.50 5.73 19.28
CA GLU A 259 19.41 6.09 20.70
C GLU A 259 20.32 5.26 21.60
N PHE A 260 20.95 4.22 21.09
CA PHE A 260 21.86 3.40 21.87
C PHE A 260 23.07 4.21 22.32
N GLY A 261 23.26 4.29 23.63
CA GLY A 261 24.29 5.07 24.27
C GLY A 261 24.09 6.59 24.24
N ALA A 262 22.90 7.07 23.88
CA ALA A 262 22.56 8.49 23.91
C ALA A 262 22.01 8.87 25.30
N ASP A 263 22.36 10.08 25.78
CA ASP A 263 21.93 10.62 27.08
C ASP A 263 21.53 12.11 27.01
N TYR A 264 21.38 12.68 25.82
CA TYR A 264 20.92 14.06 25.66
C TYR A 264 19.49 14.23 26.24
N PRO A 265 19.12 15.42 26.79
CA PRO A 265 17.84 15.67 27.38
C PRO A 265 16.68 15.60 26.35
N ILE A 266 15.50 15.16 26.77
CA ILE A 266 14.31 14.98 25.93
C ILE A 266 13.05 15.65 26.48
N ASP A 267 13.14 16.35 27.61
CA ASP A 267 12.06 17.11 28.23
C ASP A 267 11.61 18.27 27.33
N ILE A 268 12.59 18.91 26.71
CA ILE A 268 12.42 19.91 25.64
C ILE A 268 13.14 19.36 24.40
N ALA A 269 12.55 19.53 23.22
CA ALA A 269 13.21 19.13 21.98
C ALA A 269 14.52 19.93 21.83
N PRO A 270 15.66 19.28 21.57
CA PRO A 270 16.96 19.94 21.60
C PRO A 270 17.09 21.18 20.71
N ALA A 271 16.31 21.26 19.62
CA ALA A 271 16.28 22.43 18.73
C ALA A 271 15.69 23.70 19.39
N PHE A 272 15.02 23.56 20.55
CA PHE A 272 14.44 24.68 21.31
C PHE A 272 15.23 25.04 22.57
N LEU A 273 16.41 24.41 22.78
CA LEU A 273 17.28 24.76 23.89
C LEU A 273 17.90 26.14 23.66
N GLU A 274 17.76 27.04 24.62
CA GLU A 274 18.35 28.36 24.57
C GLU A 274 19.89 28.31 24.80
N ASP A 275 20.32 27.36 25.63
CA ASP A 275 21.71 27.17 25.99
C ASP A 275 22.26 25.85 25.43
N PRO A 276 23.17 25.90 24.42
CA PRO A 276 23.78 24.70 23.84
C PRO A 276 24.69 23.96 24.83
N ASP A 277 25.16 24.58 25.90
CA ASP A 277 26.06 23.98 26.90
C ASP A 277 25.39 22.79 27.60
N ILE A 278 24.03 22.75 27.64
CA ILE A 278 23.25 21.62 28.14
C ILE A 278 23.54 20.33 27.33
N LEU A 279 23.92 20.46 26.07
CA LEU A 279 24.19 19.34 25.14
C LEU A 279 25.67 18.97 25.10
N ILE A 280 26.57 19.92 25.35
CA ILE A 280 28.04 19.72 25.22
C ILE A 280 28.49 18.61 26.16
N GLY A 281 29.33 17.70 25.65
CA GLY A 281 29.83 16.54 26.39
C GLY A 281 28.86 15.40 26.56
N ARG A 282 27.53 15.59 26.35
CA ARG A 282 26.54 14.55 26.33
C ARG A 282 26.74 13.60 25.13
N LYS A 283 26.00 12.50 25.15
CA LYS A 283 26.02 11.51 24.07
C LYS A 283 24.79 11.68 23.17
N GLY A 284 25.04 11.84 21.89
CA GLY A 284 24.05 11.90 20.85
C GLY A 284 23.89 10.56 20.10
N LYS A 285 23.58 10.61 18.81
CA LYS A 285 23.36 9.45 17.93
C LYS A 285 24.49 8.43 18.05
N LEU A 286 24.12 7.16 18.35
CA LEU A 286 25.04 6.01 18.48
C LEU A 286 26.14 6.26 19.54
N GLY A 287 25.81 6.92 20.63
CA GLY A 287 26.73 7.20 21.73
C GLY A 287 27.87 8.18 21.38
N ARG A 288 27.79 8.93 20.29
CA ARG A 288 28.80 9.93 19.90
C ARG A 288 28.78 11.11 20.87
N THR A 289 29.96 11.52 21.34
CA THR A 289 30.06 12.72 22.18
C THR A 289 29.69 13.96 21.36
N ILE A 290 28.84 14.81 21.90
CA ILE A 290 28.45 16.09 21.31
C ILE A 290 29.63 17.06 21.56
N PRO A 291 30.18 17.68 20.49
CA PRO A 291 31.33 18.56 20.61
C PRO A 291 30.99 19.91 21.23
N GLU A 292 31.99 20.65 21.64
CA GLU A 292 31.90 22.10 21.89
C GLU A 292 31.53 22.81 20.58
N GLY A 293 30.64 23.80 20.64
CA GLY A 293 30.19 24.54 19.47
C GLY A 293 28.84 25.25 19.68
N ASN A 294 28.30 25.81 18.61
CA ASN A 294 26.97 26.41 18.63
C ASN A 294 25.88 25.32 18.64
N LEU A 295 24.62 25.73 18.83
CA LEU A 295 23.48 24.81 18.85
C LEU A 295 23.43 23.95 17.59
N GLY A 296 23.70 24.50 16.40
CA GLY A 296 23.70 23.76 15.12
C GLY A 296 24.73 22.63 15.10
N ASP A 297 25.93 22.87 15.63
CA ASP A 297 26.99 21.87 15.73
C ASP A 297 26.59 20.74 16.68
N CYS A 298 26.00 21.08 17.82
CA CYS A 298 25.44 20.09 18.77
C CYS A 298 24.31 19.25 18.14
N LEU A 299 23.36 19.90 17.47
CA LEU A 299 22.24 19.24 16.84
C LEU A 299 22.67 18.27 15.73
N ALA A 300 23.73 18.54 14.98
CA ALA A 300 24.25 17.69 13.91
C ALA A 300 24.63 16.28 14.39
N ILE A 301 24.96 16.11 15.68
CA ILE A 301 25.31 14.82 16.30
C ILE A 301 24.07 14.07 16.82
N LEU A 302 22.91 14.70 16.85
CA LEU A 302 21.68 14.07 17.31
C LEU A 302 20.95 13.28 16.20
N PRO A 303 20.01 12.39 16.54
CA PRO A 303 19.10 11.81 15.55
C PRO A 303 18.29 12.89 14.80
N LYS A 304 18.02 12.69 13.51
CA LYS A 304 17.32 13.69 12.67
C LYS A 304 16.02 14.24 13.28
N TYR A 305 15.25 13.40 13.98
CA TYR A 305 14.00 13.87 14.59
C TYR A 305 14.21 14.78 15.80
N ALA A 306 15.38 14.70 16.45
CA ALA A 306 15.77 15.57 17.56
C ALA A 306 16.34 16.92 17.08
N GLN A 307 16.64 17.04 15.80
CA GLN A 307 17.10 18.28 15.15
C GLN A 307 15.93 19.16 14.68
N SER A 308 14.66 18.69 14.83
CA SER A 308 13.49 19.37 14.28
C SER A 308 12.98 20.46 15.22
N ASP A 309 12.69 21.61 14.66
CA ASP A 309 12.06 22.79 15.29
C ASP A 309 10.54 22.87 15.17
N LYS A 310 9.89 21.75 14.76
CA LYS A 310 8.44 21.72 14.55
C LYS A 310 7.60 21.76 15.84
N SER A 311 8.17 21.33 16.96
CA SER A 311 7.48 21.27 18.24
C SER A 311 8.48 21.30 19.37
N GLU A 312 8.25 22.16 20.36
CA GLU A 312 9.07 22.31 21.57
C GLU A 312 9.10 21.03 22.42
N LYS A 313 8.05 20.24 22.40
CA LYS A 313 7.95 18.98 23.16
C LYS A 313 7.77 17.80 22.25
N PHE A 314 8.46 16.71 22.55
CA PHE A 314 8.21 15.44 21.89
C PHE A 314 6.84 14.86 22.31
N PRO A 315 6.09 14.23 21.39
CA PRO A 315 4.92 13.45 21.76
C PRO A 315 5.28 12.34 22.76
N LEU A 316 4.38 12.03 23.70
CA LEU A 316 4.61 11.02 24.75
C LEU A 316 5.04 9.64 24.20
N TRP A 317 4.44 9.21 23.09
CA TRP A 317 4.84 7.95 22.44
C TRP A 317 6.32 7.94 21.99
N LYS A 318 6.85 9.10 21.55
CA LYS A 318 8.24 9.22 21.10
C LYS A 318 9.18 9.19 22.31
N ILE A 319 8.86 9.91 23.37
CA ILE A 319 9.62 9.88 24.65
C ILE A 319 9.73 8.43 25.13
N LYS A 320 8.59 7.74 25.19
CA LYS A 320 8.54 6.32 25.59
C LYS A 320 9.48 5.44 24.74
N TYR A 321 9.51 5.61 23.42
CA TYR A 321 10.40 4.83 22.56
C TYR A 321 11.86 5.17 22.77
N ILE A 322 12.20 6.45 22.99
CA ILE A 322 13.58 6.86 23.30
C ILE A 322 14.04 6.18 24.60
N GLU A 323 13.26 6.29 25.67
CA GLU A 323 13.59 5.70 26.97
C GLU A 323 13.72 4.18 26.89
N GLN A 324 12.78 3.49 26.23
CA GLN A 324 12.86 2.04 26.04
C GLN A 324 14.14 1.60 25.32
N ASN A 325 14.56 2.34 24.29
CA ASN A 325 15.77 2.02 23.54
C ASN A 325 17.05 2.31 24.35
N ARG A 326 17.09 3.40 25.12
CA ARG A 326 18.21 3.72 26.01
C ARG A 326 18.35 2.69 27.13
N ASN A 327 17.25 2.32 27.78
CA ASN A 327 17.23 1.28 28.83
C ASN A 327 17.68 -0.07 28.27
N PHE A 328 17.14 -0.49 27.12
CA PHE A 328 17.55 -1.74 26.47
C PHE A 328 19.06 -1.74 26.18
N TYR A 329 19.61 -0.61 25.75
CA TYR A 329 21.05 -0.50 25.52
C TYR A 329 21.85 -0.64 26.83
N GLU A 330 21.45 0.02 27.91
CA GLU A 330 22.18 -0.06 29.19
C GLU A 330 22.16 -1.49 29.74
N GLU A 331 21.05 -2.21 29.64
CA GLU A 331 20.93 -3.61 30.06
C GLU A 331 21.80 -4.56 29.21
N ASN A 332 22.06 -4.21 27.94
CA ASN A 332 22.72 -5.04 26.94
C ASN A 332 24.06 -4.48 26.45
N ARG A 333 24.64 -3.53 27.14
CA ARG A 333 25.80 -2.76 26.68
C ARG A 333 27.02 -3.59 26.29
N THR A 334 27.25 -4.72 26.97
CA THR A 334 28.42 -5.58 26.76
C THR A 334 28.56 -6.10 25.34
N TRP A 335 27.47 -6.45 24.69
CA TRP A 335 27.45 -6.90 23.32
C TRP A 335 27.03 -5.81 22.33
N LEU A 336 26.12 -4.92 22.73
CA LEU A 336 25.69 -3.81 21.87
C LEU A 336 26.82 -2.86 21.49
N ASP A 337 27.77 -2.61 22.36
CA ASP A 337 28.96 -1.79 22.05
C ASP A 337 29.77 -2.36 20.88
N LYS A 338 29.82 -3.70 20.74
CA LYS A 338 30.48 -4.37 19.61
C LYS A 338 29.66 -4.24 18.34
N TRP A 339 28.36 -4.51 18.43
CA TRP A 339 27.43 -4.43 17.31
C TRP A 339 27.32 -3.01 16.76
N LEU A 340 27.26 -1.97 17.62
CA LEU A 340 27.20 -0.56 17.23
C LEU A 340 28.37 -0.15 16.33
N LYS A 341 29.57 -0.68 16.55
CA LYS A 341 30.74 -0.40 15.71
C LYS A 341 30.52 -0.82 14.25
N LYS A 342 29.75 -1.87 14.02
CA LYS A 342 29.45 -2.43 12.70
C LYS A 342 28.41 -1.59 11.95
N VAL A 343 27.41 -1.03 12.66
CA VAL A 343 26.28 -0.28 12.08
C VAL A 343 26.49 1.23 11.99
N LYS A 344 27.59 1.77 12.47
CA LYS A 344 27.87 3.22 12.47
C LYS A 344 27.78 3.89 11.10
N LYS A 345 27.96 3.13 10.03
CA LYS A 345 27.91 3.61 8.63
C LYS A 345 26.52 3.55 8.01
N PHE A 346 25.51 3.00 8.72
CA PHE A 346 24.17 2.86 8.19
C PHE A 346 23.45 4.22 8.11
N GLU A 347 22.58 4.35 7.12
CA GLU A 347 21.66 5.48 7.07
C GLU A 347 20.67 5.46 8.25
N ASN A 348 20.09 6.61 8.59
CA ASN A 348 19.20 6.73 9.74
C ASN A 348 17.98 5.80 9.67
N SER A 349 17.42 5.57 8.48
CA SER A 349 16.29 4.65 8.28
C SER A 349 16.69 3.19 8.56
N HIS A 350 17.92 2.80 8.23
CA HIS A 350 18.41 1.43 8.42
C HIS A 350 18.90 1.16 9.86
N LEU A 351 18.96 2.18 10.71
CA LEU A 351 19.19 2.07 12.14
C LEU A 351 17.92 1.83 12.96
N LYS A 352 16.80 1.62 12.31
CA LYS A 352 15.52 1.31 12.93
C LYS A 352 15.01 -0.04 12.47
N MET A 353 14.49 -0.84 13.40
CA MET A 353 13.87 -2.12 13.09
C MET A 353 12.59 -2.31 13.91
N GLU A 354 11.56 -2.84 13.28
CA GLU A 354 10.30 -3.24 13.89
C GLU A 354 10.12 -4.75 13.73
N TRP A 355 10.14 -5.48 14.85
CA TRP A 355 9.83 -6.90 14.88
C TRP A 355 8.31 -7.11 15.04
N ASN A 356 7.60 -7.28 13.93
CA ASN A 356 6.16 -7.45 13.90
C ASN A 356 5.74 -8.92 13.69
N CYS A 357 6.48 -9.86 14.32
CA CYS A 357 6.24 -11.30 14.20
C CYS A 357 5.58 -11.88 15.46
N GLY A 358 5.45 -11.10 16.53
CA GLY A 358 4.98 -11.59 17.83
C GLY A 358 6.08 -12.31 18.63
N LYS A 359 5.77 -12.64 19.87
CA LYS A 359 6.72 -13.24 20.83
C LYS A 359 7.09 -14.69 20.53
N ASN A 360 6.17 -15.45 19.92
CA ASN A 360 6.32 -16.89 19.68
C ASN A 360 6.93 -17.20 18.30
N ALA A 361 7.30 -16.19 17.53
CA ALA A 361 7.93 -16.41 16.24
C ALA A 361 9.37 -16.85 16.39
N THR A 362 9.83 -17.75 15.49
CA THR A 362 11.24 -18.11 15.38
C THR A 362 12.10 -16.84 15.27
N PRO A 363 13.19 -16.73 16.07
CA PRO A 363 14.03 -15.53 16.11
C PRO A 363 14.99 -15.49 14.91
N THR A 364 14.44 -15.56 13.71
CA THR A 364 15.20 -15.46 12.47
C THR A 364 14.46 -14.61 11.43
N ILE A 365 15.22 -13.88 10.61
CA ILE A 365 14.67 -13.11 9.49
C ILE A 365 14.55 -13.97 8.23
N GLU A 366 15.14 -15.16 8.19
CA GLU A 366 15.24 -16.00 6.99
C GLU A 366 13.88 -16.50 6.48
N ASP A 367 12.90 -16.65 7.38
CA ASP A 367 11.53 -17.11 7.08
C ASP A 367 10.49 -15.95 7.19
N LYS A 368 10.94 -14.70 7.16
CA LYS A 368 10.10 -13.52 7.37
C LYS A 368 10.05 -12.62 6.14
N ILE A 369 8.92 -11.94 5.95
CA ILE A 369 8.83 -10.84 4.98
C ILE A 369 9.51 -9.62 5.57
N ILE A 370 10.42 -9.01 4.80
CA ILE A 370 11.16 -7.82 5.21
C ILE A 370 10.84 -6.67 4.27
N GLN A 371 10.67 -5.47 4.82
CA GLN A 371 10.45 -4.26 4.04
C GLN A 371 11.31 -3.12 4.55
N PHE A 372 12.15 -2.55 3.68
CA PHE A 372 12.91 -1.34 3.94
C PHE A 372 12.01 -0.13 3.69
N ARG A 373 11.82 0.73 4.68
CA ARG A 373 10.96 1.91 4.63
C ARG A 373 11.71 3.14 5.11
N ALA A 374 11.25 4.32 4.76
CA ALA A 374 11.79 5.58 5.31
C ALA A 374 11.72 5.63 6.85
N SER A 375 10.73 4.95 7.45
CA SER A 375 10.55 4.87 8.91
C SER A 375 11.39 3.78 9.58
N GLY A 376 12.03 2.88 8.83
CA GLY A 376 12.82 1.76 9.36
C GLY A 376 12.53 0.44 8.65
N ILE A 377 13.31 -0.57 9.00
CA ILE A 377 13.15 -1.94 8.52
C ILE A 377 11.98 -2.57 9.28
N ARG A 378 11.05 -3.19 8.56
CA ARG A 378 9.95 -3.96 9.14
C ARG A 378 10.13 -5.43 8.83
N ILE A 379 10.01 -6.27 9.86
CA ILE A 379 10.06 -7.73 9.76
C ILE A 379 8.69 -8.27 10.16
N LYS A 380 8.09 -9.15 9.34
CA LYS A 380 6.74 -9.70 9.52
C LYS A 380 6.70 -11.19 9.21
N LEU A 381 5.73 -11.88 9.83
CA LEU A 381 5.38 -13.25 9.43
C LEU A 381 4.97 -13.31 7.96
N PRO A 382 5.23 -14.43 7.26
CA PRO A 382 4.93 -14.60 5.84
C PRO A 382 3.45 -14.98 5.56
N ASN A 383 2.53 -14.53 6.42
CA ASN A 383 1.10 -14.76 6.22
C ASN A 383 0.52 -13.81 5.16
N PHE A 384 0.92 -12.53 5.15
CA PHE A 384 0.49 -11.58 4.12
C PHE A 384 1.51 -10.47 3.86
N SER A 385 1.58 -10.03 2.62
CA SER A 385 2.40 -8.89 2.19
C SER A 385 1.88 -7.58 2.78
N PRO A 386 2.75 -6.63 3.15
CA PRO A 386 2.35 -5.25 3.33
C PRO A 386 1.85 -4.66 2.00
N ALA A 387 1.08 -3.56 2.08
CA ALA A 387 0.72 -2.81 0.89
C ALA A 387 1.99 -2.38 0.13
N LEU A 388 1.95 -2.49 -1.19
CA LEU A 388 2.96 -1.89 -2.06
C LEU A 388 2.82 -0.37 -1.93
N ASN A 389 3.93 0.31 -1.67
CA ASN A 389 3.96 1.75 -1.57
C ASN A 389 4.33 2.39 -2.90
N LEU A 390 3.94 3.67 -3.07
CA LEU A 390 4.21 4.49 -4.25
C LEU A 390 5.70 4.63 -4.62
N VAL A 391 6.59 4.29 -3.70
CA VAL A 391 8.04 4.37 -3.89
C VAL A 391 8.56 2.97 -4.17
N GLY A 392 9.01 2.73 -5.40
CA GLY A 392 9.52 1.42 -5.87
C GLY A 392 10.72 0.86 -5.09
N THR A 393 11.22 1.61 -4.08
CA THR A 393 12.30 1.16 -3.17
C THR A 393 11.81 0.38 -1.96
N GLN A 394 10.49 0.27 -1.75
CA GLN A 394 9.89 -0.40 -0.58
C GLN A 394 9.27 -1.76 -0.94
N VAL A 395 9.81 -2.41 -1.96
CA VAL A 395 9.38 -3.74 -2.38
C VAL A 395 9.70 -4.75 -1.28
N PRO A 396 8.77 -5.66 -0.93
CA PRO A 396 9.03 -6.70 0.04
C PRO A 396 10.21 -7.59 -0.36
N ILE A 397 11.02 -7.97 0.62
CA ILE A 397 12.12 -8.92 0.49
C ILE A 397 11.64 -10.27 1.01
N LEU A 398 11.97 -11.32 0.29
CA LEU A 398 11.66 -12.71 0.54
C LEU A 398 12.97 -13.50 0.73
N PRO A 399 13.53 -13.56 1.93
CA PRO A 399 14.85 -14.15 2.17
C PRO A 399 14.92 -15.66 1.90
N TRP A 400 13.80 -16.37 2.06
CA TRP A 400 13.72 -17.84 1.91
C TRP A 400 13.69 -18.33 0.47
N VAL A 401 13.34 -17.45 -0.49
CA VAL A 401 13.14 -17.85 -1.89
C VAL A 401 14.47 -18.20 -2.52
N THR A 402 14.55 -19.42 -3.08
CA THR A 402 15.70 -19.90 -3.81
C THR A 402 15.81 -19.20 -5.17
N LEU A 403 17.01 -18.83 -5.57
CA LEU A 403 17.27 -18.22 -6.87
C LEU A 403 17.60 -19.31 -7.89
N PRO A 404 17.19 -19.15 -9.16
CA PRO A 404 17.55 -20.08 -10.24
C PRO A 404 19.08 -20.18 -10.38
N LYS A 405 19.62 -21.38 -10.38
CA LYS A 405 21.08 -21.63 -10.41
C LYS A 405 21.75 -21.03 -11.65
N GLU A 406 21.05 -21.03 -12.75
CA GLU A 406 21.50 -20.53 -14.05
C GLU A 406 21.74 -19.03 -14.08
N THR A 407 21.16 -18.30 -13.12
CA THR A 407 21.26 -16.84 -13.03
C THR A 407 22.28 -16.37 -12.00
N LEU A 408 22.86 -17.31 -11.20
CA LEU A 408 23.80 -16.97 -10.15
C LEU A 408 25.23 -16.83 -10.71
N SER A 409 25.88 -15.72 -10.35
CA SER A 409 27.33 -15.58 -10.51
C SER A 409 28.08 -16.40 -9.45
N GLU A 410 29.34 -16.72 -9.71
CA GLU A 410 30.19 -17.45 -8.75
C GLU A 410 30.29 -16.67 -7.42
N GLY A 411 29.92 -17.34 -6.32
CA GLY A 411 29.92 -16.75 -4.97
C GLY A 411 28.67 -15.97 -4.60
N GLU A 412 27.67 -15.85 -5.47
CA GLU A 412 26.39 -15.25 -5.11
C GLU A 412 25.55 -16.20 -4.23
N PRO A 413 24.87 -15.66 -3.20
CA PRO A 413 24.00 -16.45 -2.34
C PRO A 413 22.82 -17.03 -3.13
N ALA A 414 22.55 -18.32 -2.92
CA ALA A 414 21.49 -19.04 -3.62
C ALA A 414 20.07 -18.69 -3.17
N LYS A 415 19.89 -17.78 -2.19
CA LYS A 415 18.60 -17.39 -1.63
C LYS A 415 18.49 -15.90 -1.41
N GLY A 416 17.25 -15.44 -1.39
CA GLY A 416 16.87 -14.09 -1.01
C GLY A 416 16.80 -13.11 -2.18
N ARG A 417 15.58 -12.63 -2.45
CA ARG A 417 15.28 -11.65 -3.50
C ARG A 417 14.15 -10.72 -3.10
N TYR A 418 13.95 -9.69 -3.91
CA TYR A 418 12.72 -8.90 -3.82
C TYR A 418 11.54 -9.68 -4.42
N MET A 419 10.31 -9.35 -3.94
CA MET A 419 9.07 -9.79 -4.58
C MET A 419 9.05 -9.32 -6.03
N THR A 420 8.68 -10.19 -6.98
CA THR A 420 8.64 -9.83 -8.40
C THR A 420 7.42 -8.98 -8.76
N VAL A 421 7.46 -8.32 -9.92
CA VAL A 421 6.30 -7.57 -10.44
C VAL A 421 5.12 -8.50 -10.65
N ARG A 422 5.36 -9.74 -11.12
CA ARG A 422 4.32 -10.73 -11.37
C ARG A 422 3.64 -11.19 -10.06
N GLU A 423 4.41 -11.45 -9.02
CA GLU A 423 3.88 -11.80 -7.69
C GLU A 423 3.07 -10.64 -7.10
N ALA A 424 3.58 -9.41 -7.22
CA ALA A 424 2.87 -8.21 -6.79
C ALA A 424 1.56 -8.01 -7.57
N ALA A 425 1.53 -8.35 -8.86
CA ALA A 425 0.31 -8.31 -9.69
C ALA A 425 -0.69 -9.39 -9.27
N LYS A 426 -0.23 -10.62 -8.97
CA LYS A 426 -1.09 -11.69 -8.43
C LYS A 426 -1.80 -11.25 -7.16
N LEU A 427 -1.11 -10.55 -6.25
CA LEU A 427 -1.72 -10.01 -5.01
C LEU A 427 -2.81 -8.95 -5.26
N GLN A 428 -2.82 -8.34 -6.44
CA GLN A 428 -3.84 -7.36 -6.85
C GLN A 428 -4.95 -7.99 -7.72
N GLY A 429 -4.93 -9.31 -7.97
CA GLY A 429 -5.86 -9.98 -8.89
C GLY A 429 -5.57 -9.70 -10.37
N MET A 430 -4.32 -9.28 -10.68
CA MET A 430 -3.86 -8.83 -12.00
C MET A 430 -2.79 -9.78 -12.58
N GLN A 431 -2.86 -11.08 -12.30
CA GLN A 431 -1.84 -12.06 -12.73
C GLN A 431 -1.62 -12.10 -14.24
N ASP A 432 -2.67 -11.81 -15.03
CA ASP A 432 -2.64 -11.89 -16.49
C ASP A 432 -2.30 -10.54 -17.16
N LEU A 433 -2.14 -9.47 -16.35
CA LEU A 433 -1.85 -8.14 -16.87
C LEU A 433 -0.45 -8.11 -17.52
N LYS A 434 -0.37 -7.58 -18.73
CA LYS A 434 0.89 -7.31 -19.43
C LYS A 434 1.47 -5.98 -18.94
N PHE A 435 2.77 -5.95 -18.66
CA PHE A 435 3.50 -4.72 -18.27
C PHE A 435 4.26 -4.10 -19.45
N GLY A 436 3.94 -4.53 -20.65
CA GLY A 436 4.50 -4.05 -21.92
C GLY A 436 4.32 -5.07 -23.02
N ASP A 437 4.82 -4.71 -24.21
CA ASP A 437 4.96 -5.53 -25.41
C ASP A 437 6.34 -5.32 -26.03
N ASP A 438 6.51 -5.63 -27.31
CA ASP A 438 7.78 -5.49 -28.03
C ASP A 438 8.19 -4.01 -28.23
N ASP A 439 7.22 -3.11 -28.33
CA ASP A 439 7.44 -1.68 -28.61
C ASP A 439 7.49 -0.81 -27.34
N PHE A 440 6.87 -1.26 -26.24
CA PHE A 440 6.76 -0.48 -25.01
C PHE A 440 6.80 -1.38 -23.77
N ARG A 441 7.65 -1.04 -22.81
CA ARG A 441 7.71 -1.73 -21.52
C ARG A 441 7.87 -0.73 -20.37
N LEU A 442 7.07 -0.90 -19.30
CA LEU A 442 7.28 -0.16 -18.05
C LEU A 442 8.53 -0.67 -17.34
N SER A 443 9.30 0.25 -16.75
CA SER A 443 10.36 -0.15 -15.83
C SER A 443 9.78 -0.84 -14.58
N GLN A 444 10.54 -1.74 -13.95
CA GLN A 444 10.12 -2.43 -12.73
C GLN A 444 9.65 -1.46 -11.63
N SER A 445 10.39 -0.37 -11.41
CA SER A 445 10.00 0.65 -10.41
C SER A 445 8.63 1.26 -10.72
N ARG A 446 8.34 1.51 -11.99
CA ARG A 446 7.04 2.04 -12.44
C ARG A 446 5.93 1.01 -12.33
N CYS A 447 6.23 -0.28 -12.53
CA CYS A 447 5.27 -1.37 -12.31
C CYS A 447 4.85 -1.43 -10.84
N TYR A 448 5.80 -1.39 -9.90
CA TYR A 448 5.49 -1.39 -8.46
C TYR A 448 4.70 -0.16 -8.03
N GLU A 449 5.05 1.02 -8.56
CA GLU A 449 4.31 2.25 -8.30
C GLU A 449 2.86 2.15 -8.80
N ALA A 450 2.67 1.67 -10.02
CA ALA A 450 1.34 1.50 -10.61
C ALA A 450 0.50 0.45 -9.85
N LEU A 451 1.09 -0.70 -9.49
CA LEU A 451 0.44 -1.71 -8.64
C LEU A 451 0.14 -1.18 -7.23
N GLY A 452 1.00 -0.32 -6.69
CA GLY A 452 0.76 0.35 -5.41
C GLY A 452 -0.43 1.32 -5.44
N ASN A 453 -0.76 1.89 -6.60
CA ASN A 453 -1.91 2.77 -6.81
C ASN A 453 -3.17 2.02 -7.26
N ALA A 454 -3.04 0.84 -7.85
CA ALA A 454 -4.16 0.11 -8.41
C ALA A 454 -5.19 -0.31 -7.34
N VAL A 455 -6.46 -0.40 -7.71
CA VAL A 455 -7.48 -1.07 -6.91
C VAL A 455 -7.27 -2.58 -6.96
N ASN A 456 -7.65 -3.30 -5.90
CA ASN A 456 -7.59 -4.76 -5.91
C ASN A 456 -8.79 -5.33 -6.69
N VAL A 457 -8.51 -6.08 -7.75
CA VAL A 457 -9.52 -6.61 -8.70
C VAL A 457 -10.52 -7.53 -8.01
N ASP A 458 -10.05 -8.40 -7.10
CA ASP A 458 -10.90 -9.39 -6.46
C ASP A 458 -11.87 -8.72 -5.47
N ILE A 459 -11.42 -7.71 -4.72
CA ILE A 459 -12.31 -6.95 -3.82
C ILE A 459 -13.34 -6.15 -4.63
N VAL A 460 -12.91 -5.49 -5.72
CA VAL A 460 -13.84 -4.78 -6.62
C VAL A 460 -14.86 -5.73 -7.18
N LYS A 461 -14.46 -6.94 -7.60
CA LYS A 461 -15.36 -7.96 -8.12
C LYS A 461 -16.38 -8.39 -7.07
N LEU A 462 -15.97 -8.70 -5.83
CA LEU A 462 -16.86 -9.09 -4.73
C LEU A 462 -17.90 -8.01 -4.43
N ILE A 463 -17.50 -6.74 -4.41
CA ILE A 463 -18.42 -5.62 -4.19
C ILE A 463 -19.37 -5.47 -5.38
N ALA A 464 -18.87 -5.55 -6.62
CA ALA A 464 -19.67 -5.43 -7.82
C ALA A 464 -20.70 -6.58 -7.94
N GLU A 465 -20.35 -7.80 -7.57
CA GLU A 465 -21.28 -8.94 -7.51
C GLU A 465 -22.47 -8.69 -6.57
N LYS A 466 -22.22 -8.02 -5.45
CA LYS A 466 -23.29 -7.61 -4.52
C LYS A 466 -24.09 -6.43 -5.06
N LEU A 467 -23.41 -5.41 -5.60
CA LEU A 467 -24.04 -4.19 -6.11
C LEU A 467 -24.95 -4.45 -7.31
N LEU A 468 -24.57 -5.40 -8.16
CA LEU A 468 -25.26 -5.71 -9.42
C LEU A 468 -26.09 -7.00 -9.33
N HIS A 469 -26.39 -7.47 -8.10
CA HIS A 469 -27.10 -8.74 -7.88
C HIS A 469 -28.50 -8.76 -8.54
N ASP A 470 -29.22 -7.65 -8.46
CA ASP A 470 -30.58 -7.56 -8.97
C ASP A 470 -30.69 -7.46 -10.52
N GLU A 471 -29.52 -7.30 -11.18
CA GLU A 471 -29.40 -7.30 -12.64
C GLU A 471 -29.16 -8.72 -13.21
N ARG A 472 -29.09 -9.75 -12.36
CA ARG A 472 -28.79 -11.14 -12.74
C ARG A 472 -30.10 -11.96 -12.97
#